data_dc44f8c264421a630d8573e9b2949cdf
#
_entry.id   dc44f8c264421a630d8573e9b2949cdf
#
_cell.length_a   1.000
_cell.length_b   1.000
_cell.length_c   1.000
_cell.angle_alpha   90.00
_cell.angle_beta   90.00
_cell.angle_gamma   90.00
#
_symmetry.space_group_name_H-M   'P 1'
#
loop_
_entity.id
_entity.type
_entity.pdbx_description
1 polymer ?
#
loop_
_entity_poly.entity_id
_entity_poly.type
_entity_poly.pdbx_seq_one_letter_code
_entity_poly.pdbx_strand_id
1 'polypeptide(L)'
;VKRWFALIPIVVLVALFALFAGWSLKRDPEFKPDALVGQHVPETVLPILQDGVAGPQNVDIRTAGVGKPMIVNLFASWCAPCRIEHPRLLELKAQGIAVVGVAYKDEPEATQAFLDELGDPFAMVLVDREGRAGLDLGVSGVPESFAVDAMGRIVAKSSGPLLTDEDVDRLTAALVAPTRPLPTATTLEEAKVRREAAQ
;
A
#
# COMPACT_ATOMS: atom_id res chain seq x y z
N VAL A 1 9.38 3.32 59.36
CA VAL A 1 9.18 2.20 58.40
C VAL A 1 8.04 2.49 57.40
N LYS A 2 6.99 3.27 57.77
CA LYS A 2 5.81 3.50 56.94
C LYS A 2 6.04 4.40 55.69
N ARG A 3 7.04 5.29 55.68
CA ARG A 3 7.26 6.26 54.58
C ARG A 3 7.90 5.64 53.33
N TRP A 4 8.61 4.55 53.43
CA TRP A 4 9.25 3.86 52.29
C TRP A 4 8.23 3.06 51.45
N PHE A 5 7.19 2.56 52.06
CA PHE A 5 6.12 1.84 51.33
C PHE A 5 5.34 2.79 50.37
N ALA A 6 5.30 4.09 50.69
CA ALA A 6 4.66 5.08 49.84
C ALA A 6 5.45 5.36 48.53
N LEU A 7 6.75 4.99 48.49
CA LEU A 7 7.58 5.15 47.29
C LEU A 7 7.50 3.95 46.34
N ILE A 8 7.03 2.79 46.80
CA ILE A 8 6.93 1.55 46.01
C ILE A 8 6.09 1.77 44.74
N PRO A 9 4.89 2.35 44.79
CA PRO A 9 4.09 2.54 43.56
C PRO A 9 4.76 3.49 42.55
N ILE A 10 5.51 4.49 43.05
CA ILE A 10 6.23 5.42 42.15
C ILE A 10 7.39 4.70 41.46
N VAL A 11 8.15 3.88 42.20
CA VAL A 11 9.27 3.10 41.64
C VAL A 11 8.76 2.10 40.61
N VAL A 12 7.64 1.41 40.90
CA VAL A 12 7.01 0.48 39.97
C VAL A 12 6.55 1.19 38.72
N LEU A 13 5.94 2.37 38.84
CA LEU A 13 5.45 3.17 37.71
C LEU A 13 6.61 3.65 36.81
N VAL A 14 7.70 4.13 37.41
CA VAL A 14 8.91 4.52 36.70
C VAL A 14 9.57 3.33 36.00
N ALA A 15 9.64 2.19 36.68
CA ALA A 15 10.19 0.97 36.07
C ALA A 15 9.35 0.49 34.89
N LEU A 16 8.01 0.48 35.01
CA LEU A 16 7.10 0.13 33.91
C LEU A 16 7.21 1.12 32.76
N PHE A 17 7.29 2.42 33.04
CA PHE A 17 7.48 3.45 32.02
C PHE A 17 8.82 3.27 31.30
N ALA A 18 9.93 3.06 32.01
CA ALA A 18 11.23 2.82 31.41
C ALA A 18 11.27 1.54 30.57
N LEU A 19 10.63 0.47 31.04
CA LEU A 19 10.49 -0.78 30.31
C LEU A 19 9.64 -0.62 29.05
N PHE A 20 8.50 0.07 29.16
CA PHE A 20 7.61 0.35 28.01
C PHE A 20 8.29 1.27 27.00
N ALA A 21 8.91 2.37 27.46
CA ALA A 21 9.64 3.29 26.58
C ALA A 21 10.81 2.58 25.89
N GLY A 22 11.61 1.82 26.62
CA GLY A 22 12.74 1.07 26.06
C GLY A 22 12.31 -0.02 25.07
N TRP A 23 11.12 -0.60 25.24
CA TRP A 23 10.57 -1.59 24.33
C TRP A 23 9.86 -0.95 23.13
N SER A 24 9.10 0.11 23.36
CA SER A 24 8.35 0.83 22.32
C SER A 24 9.28 1.59 21.36
N LEU A 25 10.33 2.25 21.87
CA LEU A 25 11.31 2.98 21.05
C LEU A 25 12.24 2.07 20.23
N LYS A 26 12.33 0.78 20.59
CA LYS A 26 13.10 -0.21 19.81
C LYS A 26 12.26 -0.93 18.75
N ARG A 27 10.95 -0.74 18.73
CA ARG A 27 10.10 -1.24 17.66
C ARG A 27 10.21 -0.29 16.49
N ASP A 28 10.69 -0.82 15.38
CA ASP A 28 10.64 -0.12 14.11
C ASP A 28 9.15 0.07 13.73
N PRO A 29 8.64 1.31 13.69
CA PRO A 29 7.25 1.57 13.34
C PRO A 29 6.95 1.23 11.86
N GLU A 30 7.98 0.95 11.07
CA GLU A 30 7.91 0.71 9.64
C GLU A 30 7.82 -0.79 9.28
N PHE A 31 7.71 -1.69 10.28
CA PHE A 31 7.40 -3.09 10.00
C PHE A 31 5.96 -3.23 9.47
N LYS A 32 5.79 -2.91 8.21
CA LYS A 32 4.59 -3.23 7.43
C LYS A 32 4.92 -4.49 6.65
N PRO A 33 4.33 -5.64 7.01
CA PRO A 33 4.61 -6.86 6.27
C PRO A 33 4.13 -6.70 4.82
N ASP A 34 5.02 -6.93 3.88
CA ASP A 34 4.71 -7.06 2.45
C ASP A 34 3.92 -8.37 2.19
N ALA A 35 2.92 -8.62 3.03
CA ALA A 35 2.22 -9.89 3.10
C ALA A 35 1.53 -10.27 1.77
N LEU A 36 1.22 -9.28 0.93
CA LEU A 36 0.59 -9.49 -0.36
C LEU A 36 1.57 -9.52 -1.53
N VAL A 37 2.85 -9.19 -1.33
CA VAL A 37 3.85 -9.29 -2.41
C VAL A 37 4.01 -10.76 -2.83
N GLY A 38 3.85 -11.02 -4.12
CA GLY A 38 3.84 -12.37 -4.70
C GLY A 38 2.44 -12.98 -4.80
N GLN A 39 1.40 -12.38 -4.21
CA GLN A 39 0.01 -12.84 -4.30
C GLN A 39 -0.77 -12.06 -5.35
N HIS A 40 -1.91 -12.59 -5.76
CA HIS A 40 -2.83 -11.84 -6.61
C HIS A 40 -3.49 -10.69 -5.81
N VAL A 41 -3.74 -9.59 -6.51
CA VAL A 41 -4.60 -8.53 -5.97
C VAL A 41 -5.92 -9.15 -5.53
N PRO A 42 -6.41 -8.85 -4.32
CA PRO A 42 -7.71 -9.31 -3.86
C PRO A 42 -8.85 -8.90 -4.81
N GLU A 43 -9.87 -9.74 -4.89
CA GLU A 43 -11.07 -9.42 -5.68
C GLU A 43 -11.86 -8.32 -5.00
N THR A 44 -11.73 -7.11 -5.51
CA THR A 44 -12.45 -5.95 -5.00
C THR A 44 -13.01 -5.15 -6.17
N VAL A 45 -14.33 -5.11 -6.23
CA VAL A 45 -15.08 -4.44 -7.30
C VAL A 45 -15.54 -3.08 -6.81
N LEU A 46 -15.14 -2.02 -7.51
CA LEU A 46 -15.42 -0.65 -7.16
C LEU A 46 -16.00 0.13 -8.34
N PRO A 47 -16.85 1.14 -8.08
CA PRO A 47 -17.34 2.05 -9.13
C PRO A 47 -16.20 2.95 -9.63
N ILE A 48 -16.27 3.29 -10.92
CA ILE A 48 -15.36 4.26 -11.55
C ILE A 48 -15.83 5.67 -11.19
N LEU A 49 -14.91 6.59 -10.90
CA LEU A 49 -15.19 8.01 -10.79
C LEU A 49 -15.55 8.57 -12.17
N GLN A 50 -16.70 9.23 -12.28
CA GLN A 50 -17.17 9.90 -13.48
C GLN A 50 -17.81 11.24 -13.10
N ASP A 51 -17.24 12.35 -13.58
CA ASP A 51 -17.77 13.71 -13.38
C ASP A 51 -18.10 14.02 -11.90
N GLY A 52 -17.23 13.62 -10.98
CA GLY A 52 -17.39 13.86 -9.56
C GLY A 52 -18.39 12.95 -8.84
N VAL A 53 -18.86 11.88 -9.48
CA VAL A 53 -19.76 10.90 -8.87
C VAL A 53 -19.21 9.48 -9.03
N ALA A 54 -19.65 8.57 -8.15
CA ALA A 54 -19.45 7.15 -8.35
C ALA A 54 -20.33 6.68 -9.52
N GLY A 55 -19.73 6.42 -10.67
CA GLY A 55 -20.41 6.05 -11.89
C GLY A 55 -21.08 4.67 -11.82
N PRO A 56 -21.93 4.34 -12.79
CA PRO A 56 -22.63 3.04 -12.83
C PRO A 56 -21.73 1.86 -13.20
N GLN A 57 -20.56 2.12 -13.76
CA GLN A 57 -19.61 1.08 -14.13
C GLN A 57 -18.76 0.66 -12.94
N ASN A 58 -18.70 -0.65 -12.71
CA ASN A 58 -17.87 -1.24 -11.69
C ASN A 58 -16.72 -2.02 -12.31
N VAL A 59 -15.53 -1.91 -11.72
CA VAL A 59 -14.31 -2.58 -12.18
C VAL A 59 -13.67 -3.30 -11.00
N ASP A 60 -13.26 -4.55 -11.24
CA ASP A 60 -12.40 -5.29 -10.35
C ASP A 60 -10.97 -4.73 -10.46
N ILE A 61 -10.37 -4.35 -9.34
CA ILE A 61 -9.00 -3.80 -9.29
C ILE A 61 -8.00 -4.72 -10.00
N ARG A 62 -8.17 -6.05 -9.89
CA ARG A 62 -7.29 -7.03 -10.56
C ARG A 62 -7.22 -6.86 -12.07
N THR A 63 -8.32 -6.44 -12.67
CA THR A 63 -8.49 -6.34 -14.13
C THR A 63 -8.40 -4.91 -14.64
N ALA A 64 -8.23 -3.93 -13.76
CA ALA A 64 -8.18 -2.50 -14.12
C ALA A 64 -7.05 -2.18 -15.12
N GLY A 65 -5.94 -2.92 -15.09
CA GLY A 65 -4.83 -2.81 -16.05
C GLY A 65 -5.08 -3.49 -17.40
N VAL A 66 -6.22 -4.16 -17.60
CA VAL A 66 -6.58 -4.85 -18.86
C VAL A 66 -5.46 -5.79 -19.35
N GLY A 67 -4.89 -6.59 -18.45
CA GLY A 67 -3.81 -7.53 -18.77
C GLY A 67 -2.44 -6.89 -19.04
N LYS A 68 -2.26 -5.63 -18.65
CA LYS A 68 -0.96 -4.92 -18.68
C LYS A 68 -0.47 -4.68 -17.25
N PRO A 69 0.84 -4.58 -17.06
CA PRO A 69 1.39 -4.13 -15.78
C PRO A 69 0.86 -2.74 -15.42
N MET A 70 0.57 -2.53 -14.14
CA MET A 70 0.05 -1.26 -13.64
C MET A 70 0.55 -0.95 -12.25
N ILE A 71 0.46 0.30 -11.85
CA ILE A 71 0.57 0.72 -10.45
C ILE A 71 -0.85 0.97 -9.93
N VAL A 72 -1.20 0.41 -8.79
CA VAL A 72 -2.41 0.76 -8.03
C VAL A 72 -1.98 1.67 -6.90
N ASN A 73 -2.46 2.93 -6.93
CA ASN A 73 -2.16 3.94 -5.92
C ASN A 73 -3.41 4.28 -5.12
N LEU A 74 -3.36 4.05 -3.82
CA LEU A 74 -4.42 4.48 -2.91
C LEU A 74 -4.13 5.90 -2.43
N PHE A 75 -5.08 6.79 -2.64
CA PHE A 75 -4.95 8.21 -2.31
C PHE A 75 -6.27 8.78 -1.77
N ALA A 76 -6.24 10.03 -1.31
CA ALA A 76 -7.45 10.76 -0.95
C ALA A 76 -7.22 12.28 -1.11
N SER A 77 -8.30 13.03 -1.34
CA SER A 77 -8.24 14.49 -1.46
C SER A 77 -7.80 15.18 -0.18
N TRP A 78 -8.16 14.61 0.98
CA TRP A 78 -7.79 15.10 2.32
C TRP A 78 -6.35 14.74 2.74
N CYS A 79 -5.63 13.95 1.94
CA CYS A 79 -4.31 13.42 2.27
C CYS A 79 -3.20 14.38 1.83
N ALA A 80 -2.57 15.09 2.76
CA ALA A 80 -1.48 16.02 2.45
C ALA A 80 -0.24 15.33 1.83
N PRO A 81 0.23 14.15 2.29
CA PRO A 81 1.32 13.44 1.62
C PRO A 81 0.99 13.01 0.19
N CYS A 82 -0.29 12.72 -0.13
CA CYS A 82 -0.71 12.39 -1.49
C CYS A 82 -0.54 13.58 -2.46
N ARG A 83 -0.74 14.81 -1.98
CA ARG A 83 -0.44 16.02 -2.76
C ARG A 83 1.05 16.16 -3.07
N ILE A 84 1.90 15.74 -2.15
CA ILE A 84 3.36 15.86 -2.31
C ILE A 84 3.86 14.85 -3.36
N GLU A 85 3.33 13.63 -3.40
CA GLU A 85 3.74 12.63 -4.40
C GLU A 85 3.10 12.85 -5.79
N HIS A 86 2.00 13.60 -5.86
CA HIS A 86 1.19 13.74 -7.07
C HIS A 86 1.98 14.09 -8.36
N PRO A 87 2.98 15.01 -8.31
CA PRO A 87 3.84 15.28 -9.47
C PRO A 87 4.57 14.03 -9.98
N ARG A 88 4.99 13.12 -9.09
CA ARG A 88 5.65 11.86 -9.47
C ARG A 88 4.70 10.91 -10.21
N LEU A 89 3.43 10.89 -9.81
CA LEU A 89 2.42 10.10 -10.52
C LEU A 89 2.16 10.67 -11.93
N LEU A 90 2.18 12.00 -12.11
CA LEU A 90 2.10 12.63 -13.43
C LEU A 90 3.32 12.28 -14.30
N GLU A 91 4.52 12.23 -13.73
CA GLU A 91 5.74 11.79 -14.42
C GLU A 91 5.62 10.33 -14.88
N LEU A 92 5.09 9.43 -14.04
CA LEU A 92 4.84 8.02 -14.40
C LEU A 92 3.86 7.91 -15.58
N LYS A 93 2.77 8.69 -15.56
CA LYS A 93 1.83 8.77 -16.70
C LYS A 93 2.54 9.25 -17.97
N ALA A 94 3.37 10.28 -17.88
CA ALA A 94 4.12 10.80 -19.03
C ALA A 94 5.11 9.77 -19.61
N GLN A 95 5.62 8.86 -18.78
CA GLN A 95 6.45 7.71 -19.18
C GLN A 95 5.63 6.54 -19.77
N GLY A 96 4.31 6.65 -19.81
CA GLY A 96 3.42 5.63 -20.34
C GLY A 96 3.12 4.47 -19.35
N ILE A 97 3.44 4.64 -18.07
CA ILE A 97 3.12 3.69 -17.04
C ILE A 97 1.65 3.89 -16.63
N ALA A 98 0.86 2.82 -16.67
CA ALA A 98 -0.53 2.87 -16.27
C ALA A 98 -0.62 2.96 -14.74
N VAL A 99 -1.24 4.02 -14.23
CA VAL A 99 -1.54 4.19 -12.81
C VAL A 99 -3.05 4.15 -12.62
N VAL A 100 -3.55 3.26 -11.78
CA VAL A 100 -4.95 3.16 -11.36
C VAL A 100 -5.07 3.78 -9.98
N GLY A 101 -5.86 4.84 -9.86
CA GLY A 101 -6.13 5.49 -8.58
C GLY A 101 -7.26 4.80 -7.84
N VAL A 102 -7.12 4.64 -6.52
CA VAL A 102 -8.20 4.21 -5.63
C VAL A 102 -8.43 5.32 -4.61
N ALA A 103 -9.54 6.04 -4.75
CA ALA A 103 -9.94 7.12 -3.85
C ALA A 103 -10.45 6.52 -2.53
N TYR A 104 -9.56 6.44 -1.54
CA TYR A 104 -9.77 5.74 -0.28
C TYR A 104 -10.50 6.61 0.74
N LYS A 105 -11.69 6.17 1.16
CA LYS A 105 -12.53 6.87 2.15
C LYS A 105 -12.69 8.36 1.81
N ASP A 106 -12.96 8.62 0.54
CA ASP A 106 -13.07 9.97 0.00
C ASP A 106 -14.42 10.17 -0.69
N GLU A 107 -14.86 11.42 -0.73
CA GLU A 107 -16.07 11.78 -1.46
C GLU A 107 -15.73 11.98 -2.95
N PRO A 108 -16.53 11.44 -3.88
CA PRO A 108 -16.26 11.54 -5.31
C PRO A 108 -16.06 12.98 -5.80
N GLU A 109 -16.87 13.92 -5.32
CA GLU A 109 -16.78 15.34 -5.68
C GLU A 109 -15.46 15.95 -5.19
N ALA A 110 -15.00 15.58 -3.98
CA ALA A 110 -13.74 16.07 -3.43
C ALA A 110 -12.54 15.46 -4.17
N THR A 111 -12.63 14.18 -4.54
CA THR A 111 -11.64 13.51 -5.38
C THR A 111 -11.54 14.20 -6.73
N GLN A 112 -12.67 14.51 -7.40
CA GLN A 112 -12.67 15.20 -8.67
C GLN A 112 -12.04 16.59 -8.57
N ALA A 113 -12.42 17.38 -7.56
CA ALA A 113 -11.84 18.70 -7.34
C ALA A 113 -10.31 18.64 -7.11
N PHE A 114 -9.83 17.61 -6.40
CA PHE A 114 -8.39 17.36 -6.21
C PHE A 114 -7.68 17.10 -7.55
N LEU A 115 -8.28 16.30 -8.43
CA LEU A 115 -7.71 16.00 -9.74
C LEU A 115 -7.79 17.20 -10.70
N ASP A 116 -8.85 17.98 -10.63
CA ASP A 116 -8.99 19.21 -11.44
C ASP A 116 -7.95 20.26 -11.04
N GLU A 117 -7.61 20.34 -9.76
CA GLU A 117 -6.59 21.28 -9.25
C GLU A 117 -5.16 20.86 -9.63
N LEU A 118 -4.82 19.56 -9.49
CA LEU A 118 -3.44 19.08 -9.59
C LEU A 118 -3.12 18.38 -10.91
N GLY A 119 -4.12 18.14 -11.74
CA GLY A 119 -4.05 17.29 -12.92
C GLY A 119 -4.38 15.85 -12.60
N ASP A 120 -4.80 15.07 -13.59
CA ASP A 120 -5.14 13.65 -13.40
C ASP A 120 -4.01 12.74 -13.90
N PRO A 121 -3.28 12.06 -12.98
CA PRO A 121 -2.23 11.11 -13.34
C PRO A 121 -2.77 9.73 -13.70
N PHE A 122 -4.05 9.44 -13.41
CA PHE A 122 -4.59 8.09 -13.45
C PHE A 122 -5.13 7.72 -14.84
N ALA A 123 -5.00 6.46 -15.19
CA ALA A 123 -5.69 5.88 -16.34
C ALA A 123 -7.17 5.62 -16.02
N MET A 124 -7.47 5.41 -14.72
CA MET A 124 -8.79 5.19 -14.17
C MET A 124 -8.75 5.52 -12.68
N VAL A 125 -9.84 6.07 -12.16
CA VAL A 125 -10.02 6.27 -10.71
C VAL A 125 -11.19 5.44 -10.23
N LEU A 126 -10.95 4.63 -9.21
CA LEU A 126 -11.95 3.80 -8.54
C LEU A 126 -12.33 4.45 -7.19
N VAL A 127 -13.60 4.42 -6.86
CA VAL A 127 -14.14 5.07 -5.65
C VAL A 127 -14.32 4.03 -4.54
N ASP A 128 -13.55 4.16 -3.47
CA ASP A 128 -13.59 3.29 -2.28
C ASP A 128 -14.07 4.05 -1.04
N ARG A 129 -15.33 4.50 -1.06
CA ARG A 129 -15.90 5.29 0.04
C ARG A 129 -15.88 4.58 1.39
N GLU A 130 -16.06 3.28 1.38
CA GLU A 130 -16.12 2.46 2.60
C GLU A 130 -14.73 2.00 3.08
N GLY A 131 -13.70 2.15 2.23
CA GLY A 131 -12.34 1.71 2.52
C GLY A 131 -12.15 0.20 2.42
N ARG A 132 -13.00 -0.48 1.63
CA ARG A 132 -12.98 -1.92 1.46
C ARG A 132 -11.71 -2.37 0.73
N ALA A 133 -11.35 -1.70 -0.36
CA ALA A 133 -10.12 -1.98 -1.09
C ALA A 133 -8.88 -1.80 -0.20
N GLY A 134 -8.87 -0.73 0.60
CA GLY A 134 -7.79 -0.52 1.57
C GLY A 134 -7.68 -1.65 2.60
N LEU A 135 -8.80 -2.17 3.07
CA LEU A 135 -8.84 -3.31 4.00
C LEU A 135 -8.33 -4.59 3.32
N ASP A 136 -8.84 -4.92 2.13
CA ASP A 136 -8.49 -6.12 1.37
C ASP A 136 -6.99 -6.11 0.96
N LEU A 137 -6.44 -4.94 0.63
CA LEU A 137 -5.02 -4.73 0.32
C LEU A 137 -4.12 -4.56 1.57
N GLY A 138 -4.69 -4.64 2.77
CA GLY A 138 -3.94 -4.49 4.02
C GLY A 138 -3.27 -3.11 4.14
N VAL A 139 -3.93 -2.05 3.66
CA VAL A 139 -3.43 -0.68 3.69
C VAL A 139 -3.55 -0.12 5.09
N SER A 140 -2.47 0.45 5.59
CA SER A 140 -2.43 1.07 6.93
C SER A 140 -2.73 2.57 6.91
N GLY A 141 -2.65 3.18 5.73
CA GLY A 141 -2.89 4.61 5.50
C GLY A 141 -2.62 4.97 4.05
N VAL A 142 -2.89 6.22 3.69
CA VAL A 142 -2.60 6.75 2.35
C VAL A 142 -1.50 7.80 2.41
N PRO A 143 -0.63 7.88 1.38
CA PRO A 143 -0.67 7.05 0.17
C PRO A 143 0.01 5.69 0.35
N GLU A 144 -0.45 4.70 -0.39
CA GLU A 144 0.26 3.43 -0.61
C GLU A 144 0.15 3.03 -2.09
N SER A 145 1.25 2.51 -2.63
CA SER A 145 1.34 2.11 -4.05
C SER A 145 1.73 0.65 -4.20
N PHE A 146 1.07 -0.04 -5.11
CA PHE A 146 1.31 -1.44 -5.42
C PHE A 146 1.66 -1.58 -6.90
N ALA A 147 2.80 -2.19 -7.21
CA ALA A 147 3.14 -2.61 -8.55
C ALA A 147 2.47 -3.97 -8.83
N VAL A 148 1.67 -4.03 -9.88
CA VAL A 148 0.88 -5.21 -10.26
C VAL A 148 1.30 -5.65 -11.65
N ASP A 149 1.66 -6.93 -11.81
CA ASP A 149 2.06 -7.48 -13.10
C ASP A 149 0.85 -7.73 -14.04
N ALA A 150 1.14 -8.10 -15.30
CA ALA A 150 0.11 -8.39 -16.29
C ALA A 150 -0.82 -9.58 -15.92
N MET A 151 -0.43 -10.38 -14.94
CA MET A 151 -1.24 -11.49 -14.42
C MET A 151 -2.05 -11.12 -13.18
N GLY A 152 -2.01 -9.84 -12.76
CA GLY A 152 -2.73 -9.34 -11.58
C GLY A 152 -2.06 -9.70 -10.26
N ARG A 153 -0.75 -9.97 -10.23
CA ARG A 153 0.00 -10.24 -9.00
C ARG A 153 0.71 -9.00 -8.52
N ILE A 154 0.71 -8.77 -7.24
CA ILE A 154 1.48 -7.70 -6.59
C ILE A 154 2.95 -8.12 -6.59
N VAL A 155 3.79 -7.36 -7.29
CA VAL A 155 5.25 -7.62 -7.41
C VAL A 155 6.10 -6.71 -6.54
N ALA A 156 5.57 -5.54 -6.16
CA ALA A 156 6.20 -4.63 -5.20
C ALA A 156 5.14 -3.78 -4.48
N LYS A 157 5.51 -3.24 -3.33
CA LYS A 157 4.70 -2.32 -2.53
C LYS A 157 5.58 -1.15 -2.07
N SER A 158 5.02 0.05 -2.06
CA SER A 158 5.57 1.22 -1.38
C SER A 158 4.53 1.75 -0.41
N SER A 159 4.92 1.89 0.86
CA SER A 159 4.08 2.49 1.90
C SER A 159 4.57 3.91 2.19
N GLY A 160 3.66 4.88 2.10
CA GLY A 160 3.98 6.30 2.15
C GLY A 160 4.21 6.90 0.76
N PRO A 161 4.46 8.22 0.72
CA PRO A 161 4.54 8.96 -0.52
C PRO A 161 5.81 8.61 -1.34
N LEU A 162 5.67 8.58 -2.66
CA LEU A 162 6.77 8.40 -3.61
C LEU A 162 7.54 9.72 -3.73
N LEU A 163 8.61 9.89 -2.94
CA LEU A 163 9.36 11.14 -2.87
C LEU A 163 10.68 11.09 -3.65
N THR A 164 11.29 9.92 -3.74
CA THR A 164 12.60 9.73 -4.36
C THR A 164 12.51 8.95 -5.65
N ASP A 165 13.52 9.11 -6.52
CA ASP A 165 13.65 8.30 -7.72
C ASP A 165 13.79 6.81 -7.36
N GLU A 166 14.42 6.48 -6.22
CA GLU A 166 14.55 5.11 -5.73
C GLU A 166 13.18 4.47 -5.42
N ASP A 167 12.22 5.24 -4.86
CA ASP A 167 10.86 4.73 -4.59
C ASP A 167 10.14 4.39 -5.89
N VAL A 168 10.26 5.28 -6.88
CA VAL A 168 9.69 5.10 -8.22
C VAL A 168 10.36 3.92 -8.94
N ASP A 169 11.68 3.88 -8.95
CA ASP A 169 12.46 2.83 -9.62
C ASP A 169 12.14 1.45 -9.05
N ARG A 170 11.97 1.33 -7.75
CA ARG A 170 11.60 0.07 -7.09
C ARG A 170 10.27 -0.48 -7.59
N LEU A 171 9.25 0.37 -7.73
CA LEU A 171 7.94 -0.03 -8.25
C LEU A 171 8.01 -0.34 -9.75
N THR A 172 8.65 0.52 -10.54
CA THR A 172 8.69 0.40 -12.00
C THR A 172 9.59 -0.75 -12.46
N ALA A 173 10.75 -0.96 -11.83
CA ALA A 173 11.62 -2.10 -12.11
C ALA A 173 10.92 -3.42 -11.86
N ALA A 174 10.06 -3.49 -10.82
CA ALA A 174 9.29 -4.69 -10.51
C ALA A 174 8.23 -5.00 -11.58
N LEU A 175 7.68 -3.98 -12.27
CA LEU A 175 6.73 -4.18 -13.37
C LEU A 175 7.38 -4.79 -14.62
N VAL A 176 8.65 -4.50 -14.86
CA VAL A 176 9.40 -4.96 -16.05
C VAL A 176 10.13 -6.28 -15.77
N ALA A 177 10.39 -6.59 -14.50
CA ALA A 177 11.08 -7.81 -14.13
C ALA A 177 10.31 -9.06 -14.62
N PRO A 178 10.98 -10.06 -15.20
CA PRO A 178 10.30 -11.30 -15.56
C PRO A 178 9.67 -11.90 -14.30
N THR A 179 8.38 -12.15 -14.35
CA THR A 179 7.62 -12.70 -13.22
C THR A 179 8.23 -14.03 -12.81
N ARG A 180 8.87 -14.06 -11.63
CA ARG A 180 9.38 -15.33 -11.07
C ARG A 180 8.14 -16.21 -10.78
N PRO A 181 8.08 -17.44 -11.37
CA PRO A 181 7.00 -18.35 -11.03
C PRO A 181 6.99 -18.55 -9.51
N LEU A 182 5.78 -18.55 -8.93
CA LEU A 182 5.61 -18.91 -7.52
C LEU A 182 6.27 -20.27 -7.28
N PRO A 183 7.00 -20.46 -6.16
CA PRO A 183 7.51 -21.78 -5.82
C PRO A 183 6.33 -22.74 -5.75
N THR A 184 6.38 -23.78 -6.53
CA THR A 184 5.38 -24.84 -6.50
C THR A 184 5.44 -25.56 -5.15
N ALA A 185 4.37 -26.22 -4.73
CA ALA A 185 4.37 -27.03 -3.50
C ALA A 185 5.59 -27.95 -3.42
N THR A 186 6.02 -28.48 -4.58
CA THR A 186 7.20 -29.33 -4.73
C THR A 186 8.49 -28.56 -4.39
N THR A 187 8.64 -27.33 -4.88
CA THR A 187 9.85 -26.51 -4.61
C THR A 187 9.92 -26.03 -3.16
N LEU A 188 8.77 -25.82 -2.52
CA LEU A 188 8.69 -25.48 -1.09
C LEU A 188 9.07 -26.68 -0.22
N GLU A 189 8.61 -27.87 -0.57
CA GLU A 189 8.94 -29.12 0.13
C GLU A 189 10.43 -29.47 -0.01
N GLU A 190 10.99 -29.31 -1.21
CA GLU A 190 12.44 -29.47 -1.44
C GLU A 190 13.29 -28.48 -0.64
N ALA A 191 12.83 -27.21 -0.52
CA ALA A 191 13.50 -26.19 0.28
C ALA A 191 13.46 -26.51 1.77
N LYS A 192 12.35 -27.07 2.25
CA LYS A 192 12.17 -27.52 3.63
C LYS A 192 13.09 -28.70 3.96
N VAL A 193 13.10 -29.72 3.09
CA VAL A 193 13.98 -30.89 3.25
C VAL A 193 15.45 -30.49 3.25
N ARG A 194 15.88 -29.54 2.40
CA ARG A 194 17.27 -29.03 2.41
C ARG A 194 17.63 -28.30 3.68
N ARG A 195 16.69 -27.56 4.30
CA ARG A 195 16.91 -26.89 5.58
C ARG A 195 17.04 -27.88 6.73
N GLU A 196 16.23 -28.94 6.72
CA GLU A 196 16.28 -29.99 7.74
C GLU A 196 17.54 -30.85 7.64
N ALA A 197 18.08 -31.06 6.41
CA ALA A 197 19.31 -31.79 6.19
C ALA A 197 20.60 -30.98 6.53
N ALA A 198 20.49 -29.68 6.73
CA ALA A 198 21.60 -28.78 7.05
C ALA A 198 21.75 -28.47 8.54
N GLN A 199 20.87 -29.04 9.40
CA GLN A 199 20.90 -28.97 10.87
C GLN A 199 21.41 -30.28 11.47
#